data_ff293090effe2debfc9bc741dc5bdefa
#
_entry.id   ff293090effe2debfc9bc741dc5bdefa
#
_cell.length_a   1.000
_cell.length_b   1.000
_cell.length_c   1.000
_cell.angle_alpha   90.00
_cell.angle_beta   90.00
_cell.angle_gamma   90.00
#
_symmetry.space_group_name_H-M   'P 1'
#
loop_
_entity.id
_entity.type
_entity.pdbx_description
1 polymer ?
#
loop_
_entity_poly.entity_id
_entity_poly.type
_entity_poly.pdbx_seq_one_letter_code
_entity_poly.pdbx_strand_id
1 'polypeptide(L)'
;MNRPRRIDLAGVGVMLLAFAASLAAAPASPAQNSSSKADKSNKKIYSHSNDFLIRGTVFNERALSFPDVELRLRKEGEKKYKWETYTNSRGEFAVRVPQGSNYEILAHVKGFTDQTRKVEAKGGGNEETLVFRMQPITGDAK
;
A
#
# COMPACT_ATOMS: atom_id res chain seq x y z
N MET A 1 -1.38 2.15 52.43
CA MET A 1 -2.59 2.86 52.86
C MET A 1 -3.11 3.70 51.71
N ASN A 2 -3.99 3.16 50.92
CA ASN A 2 -4.66 3.89 49.84
C ASN A 2 -6.14 3.54 49.88
N ARG A 3 -6.96 4.55 50.16
CA ARG A 3 -8.42 4.44 50.32
C ARG A 3 -9.11 4.52 48.95
N PRO A 4 -10.08 3.65 48.68
CA PRO A 4 -10.93 3.82 47.48
C PRO A 4 -12.01 4.88 47.75
N ARG A 5 -12.21 5.76 46.77
CA ARG A 5 -13.32 6.71 46.75
C ARG A 5 -14.60 5.99 46.31
N ARG A 6 -15.59 6.04 47.15
CA ARG A 6 -16.97 5.63 46.87
C ARG A 6 -17.64 6.72 46.01
N ILE A 7 -18.33 6.30 44.96
CA ILE A 7 -19.21 7.15 44.21
C ILE A 7 -20.63 6.76 44.58
N ASP A 8 -21.35 7.72 45.17
CA ASP A 8 -22.73 7.58 45.60
C ASP A 8 -23.67 7.58 44.41
N LEU A 9 -24.54 6.60 44.38
CA LEU A 9 -25.70 6.49 43.51
C LEU A 9 -26.90 7.15 44.22
N ALA A 10 -27.41 8.26 43.74
CA ALA A 10 -28.74 8.71 44.05
C ALA A 10 -29.31 9.59 42.94
N GLY A 11 -30.45 9.22 42.39
CA GLY A 11 -31.16 10.03 41.43
C GLY A 11 -32.23 9.25 40.65
N VAL A 12 -33.22 8.76 41.41
CA VAL A 12 -34.50 8.28 40.86
C VAL A 12 -35.28 9.45 40.29
N GLY A 13 -35.64 9.36 39.02
CA GLY A 13 -36.54 10.30 38.37
C GLY A 13 -37.42 9.55 37.37
N VAL A 14 -38.52 8.99 37.88
CA VAL A 14 -39.62 8.46 37.07
C VAL A 14 -40.41 9.65 36.54
N MET A 15 -40.49 9.80 35.22
CA MET A 15 -41.49 10.66 34.58
C MET A 15 -42.13 9.92 33.41
N LEU A 16 -43.30 9.38 33.72
CA LEU A 16 -44.26 8.85 32.76
C LEU A 16 -44.90 10.01 32.00
N LEU A 17 -44.73 10.05 30.70
CA LEU A 17 -45.58 10.87 29.81
C LEU A 17 -45.98 10.00 28.60
N ALA A 18 -47.24 9.60 28.66
CA ALA A 18 -47.98 9.06 27.55
C ALA A 18 -48.20 10.12 26.49
N PHE A 19 -47.82 9.85 25.25
CA PHE A 19 -48.27 10.59 24.10
C PHE A 19 -48.84 9.68 23.02
N ALA A 20 -49.99 10.14 22.58
CA ALA A 20 -50.95 9.49 21.72
C ALA A 20 -50.42 9.14 20.33
N ALA A 21 -50.97 8.07 19.79
CA ALA A 21 -50.88 7.63 18.41
C ALA A 21 -51.26 8.74 17.42
N SER A 22 -50.38 9.05 16.50
CA SER A 22 -50.69 9.77 15.27
C SER A 22 -50.32 8.93 14.08
N LEU A 23 -51.34 8.34 13.47
CA LEU A 23 -51.31 7.57 12.26
C LEU A 23 -51.13 8.54 11.07
N ALA A 24 -49.89 8.77 10.61
CA ALA A 24 -49.63 9.52 9.39
C ALA A 24 -49.24 8.55 8.27
N ALA A 25 -50.11 8.42 7.29
CA ALA A 25 -49.89 7.69 6.05
C ALA A 25 -48.73 8.34 5.27
N ALA A 26 -47.68 7.59 5.04
CA ALA A 26 -46.60 8.01 4.15
C ALA A 26 -47.02 7.81 2.69
N PRO A 27 -46.83 8.79 1.80
CA PRO A 27 -47.07 8.61 0.37
C PRO A 27 -45.98 7.65 -0.20
N ALA A 28 -46.41 6.66 -0.92
CA ALA A 28 -45.58 5.74 -1.70
C ALA A 28 -44.79 6.52 -2.75
N SER A 29 -43.48 6.61 -2.59
CA SER A 29 -42.60 7.08 -3.66
C SER A 29 -42.54 6.05 -4.79
N PRO A 30 -42.70 6.46 -6.05
CA PRO A 30 -42.56 5.55 -7.16
C PRO A 30 -41.10 5.12 -7.24
N ALA A 31 -40.88 3.82 -7.26
CA ALA A 31 -39.59 3.21 -7.54
C ALA A 31 -39.11 3.69 -8.92
N GLN A 32 -38.12 4.59 -8.93
CA GLN A 32 -37.38 4.89 -10.14
C GLN A 32 -36.51 3.67 -10.46
N ASN A 33 -37.03 2.90 -11.38
CA ASN A 33 -36.30 1.81 -12.02
C ASN A 33 -35.27 2.43 -12.98
N SER A 34 -34.17 2.95 -12.41
CA SER A 34 -33.00 3.30 -13.21
C SER A 34 -32.32 2.00 -13.63
N SER A 35 -32.76 1.45 -14.77
CA SER A 35 -31.99 0.48 -15.49
C SER A 35 -30.68 1.16 -15.94
N SER A 36 -29.69 1.16 -15.06
CA SER A 36 -28.32 1.45 -15.45
C SER A 36 -27.93 0.34 -16.42
N LYS A 37 -27.91 0.72 -17.70
CA LYS A 37 -27.28 -0.02 -18.77
C LYS A 37 -25.91 -0.42 -18.26
N ALA A 38 -25.74 -1.69 -17.87
CA ALA A 38 -24.48 -2.25 -17.50
C ALA A 38 -23.59 -2.12 -18.74
N ASP A 39 -22.75 -1.10 -18.72
CA ASP A 39 -21.62 -0.98 -19.61
C ASP A 39 -20.76 -2.21 -19.34
N LYS A 40 -20.85 -3.18 -20.23
CA LYS A 40 -19.98 -4.35 -20.26
C LYS A 40 -18.61 -3.90 -20.70
N SER A 41 -18.00 -2.99 -19.94
CA SER A 41 -16.58 -2.81 -19.92
C SER A 41 -16.01 -4.12 -19.42
N ASN A 42 -15.46 -4.88 -20.34
CA ASN A 42 -14.76 -6.14 -20.09
C ASN A 42 -13.44 -5.79 -19.38
N LYS A 43 -13.55 -5.13 -18.23
CA LYS A 43 -12.43 -4.79 -17.35
C LYS A 43 -11.98 -6.12 -16.78
N LYS A 44 -10.98 -6.70 -17.41
CA LYS A 44 -10.30 -7.90 -16.93
C LYS A 44 -9.97 -7.66 -15.47
N ILE A 45 -10.74 -8.31 -14.57
CA ILE A 45 -10.51 -8.19 -13.13
C ILE A 45 -9.12 -8.78 -12.90
N TYR A 46 -8.16 -7.92 -12.62
CA TYR A 46 -6.80 -8.33 -12.34
C TYR A 46 -6.79 -9.05 -10.98
N SER A 47 -6.54 -10.36 -11.02
CA SER A 47 -6.39 -11.17 -9.82
C SER A 47 -4.94 -11.10 -9.34
N HIS A 48 -4.74 -10.67 -8.11
CA HIS A 48 -3.42 -10.63 -7.47
C HIS A 48 -2.94 -11.99 -6.95
N SER A 49 -3.68 -13.05 -7.21
CA SER A 49 -3.34 -14.40 -6.71
C SER A 49 -2.01 -14.95 -7.22
N ASN A 50 -1.55 -14.45 -8.37
CA ASN A 50 -0.30 -14.86 -9.01
C ASN A 50 0.74 -13.73 -9.03
N ASP A 51 0.62 -12.78 -8.11
CA ASP A 51 1.59 -11.70 -7.95
C ASP A 51 2.65 -12.08 -6.92
N PHE A 52 3.86 -11.64 -7.19
CA PHE A 52 4.99 -11.67 -6.27
C PHE A 52 5.26 -10.25 -5.77
N LEU A 53 5.37 -10.08 -4.46
CA LEU A 53 5.65 -8.80 -3.83
C LEU A 53 7.17 -8.63 -3.64
N ILE A 54 7.73 -7.63 -4.28
CA ILE A 54 9.10 -7.17 -4.02
C ILE A 54 8.99 -5.92 -3.17
N ARG A 55 9.57 -5.96 -1.99
CA ARG A 55 9.61 -4.81 -1.09
C ARG A 55 11.01 -4.61 -0.52
N GLY A 56 11.27 -3.46 0.03
CA GLY A 56 12.56 -3.22 0.64
C GLY A 56 12.75 -1.82 1.15
N THR A 57 14.00 -1.55 1.54
CA THR A 57 14.41 -0.25 2.06
C THR A 57 15.72 0.17 1.41
N VAL A 58 15.82 1.44 1.12
CA VAL A 58 17.03 2.08 0.59
C VAL A 58 17.62 2.99 1.64
N PHE A 59 18.91 2.87 1.88
CA PHE A 59 19.70 3.68 2.77
C PHE A 59 20.80 4.42 2.00
N ASN A 60 21.18 5.57 2.50
CA ASN A 60 22.38 6.26 2.04
C ASN A 60 23.65 5.65 2.68
N GLU A 61 24.82 6.24 2.39
CA GLU A 61 26.12 5.80 2.93
C GLU A 61 26.22 5.88 4.46
N ARG A 62 25.41 6.75 5.09
CA ARG A 62 25.34 6.95 6.55
C ARG A 62 24.32 6.02 7.22
N ALA A 63 23.75 5.07 6.47
CA ALA A 63 22.66 4.19 6.93
C ALA A 63 21.38 4.93 7.35
N LEU A 64 21.15 6.13 6.82
CA LEU A 64 19.89 6.83 6.99
C LEU A 64 18.94 6.47 5.85
N SER A 65 17.64 6.47 6.13
CA SER A 65 16.60 6.27 5.12
C SER A 65 16.75 7.21 3.95
N PHE A 66 16.62 6.68 2.72
CA PHE A 66 16.82 7.45 1.51
C PHE A 66 15.50 7.53 0.71
N PRO A 67 14.75 8.64 0.84
CA PRO A 67 13.53 8.86 0.06
C PRO A 67 13.84 9.21 -1.40
N ASP A 68 12.80 9.14 -2.23
CA ASP A 68 12.79 9.54 -3.65
C ASP A 68 13.84 8.83 -4.54
N VAL A 69 14.29 7.65 -4.12
CA VAL A 69 15.14 6.79 -4.95
C VAL A 69 14.25 6.07 -5.96
N GLU A 70 14.60 6.18 -7.23
CA GLU A 70 13.91 5.51 -8.31
C GLU A 70 14.31 4.02 -8.38
N LEU A 71 13.31 3.16 -8.44
CA LEU A 71 13.51 1.71 -8.59
C LEU A 71 12.84 1.26 -9.87
N ARG A 72 13.63 0.73 -10.80
CA ARG A 72 13.15 0.22 -12.09
C ARG A 72 13.33 -1.27 -12.14
N LEU A 73 12.30 -1.97 -12.61
CA LEU A 73 12.33 -3.43 -12.70
C LEU A 73 12.10 -3.90 -14.12
N ARG A 74 12.81 -4.98 -14.46
CA ARG A 74 12.61 -5.74 -15.70
C ARG A 74 12.69 -7.22 -15.42
N LYS A 75 12.12 -8.03 -16.31
CA LYS A 75 12.40 -9.46 -16.29
C LYS A 75 13.87 -9.71 -16.69
N GLU A 76 14.47 -10.70 -16.08
CA GLU A 76 15.83 -11.11 -16.43
C GLU A 76 15.94 -11.41 -17.94
N GLY A 77 16.93 -10.82 -18.59
CA GLY A 77 17.14 -10.92 -20.04
C GLY A 77 16.35 -9.94 -20.89
N GLU A 78 15.39 -9.20 -20.36
CA GLU A 78 14.70 -8.13 -21.08
C GLU A 78 15.51 -6.82 -21.04
N LYS A 79 15.48 -6.05 -22.14
CA LYS A 79 16.18 -4.76 -22.23
C LYS A 79 15.39 -3.62 -21.61
N LYS A 80 14.06 -3.72 -21.60
CA LYS A 80 13.17 -2.62 -21.16
C LYS A 80 12.69 -2.84 -19.75
N TYR A 81 12.76 -1.79 -18.94
CA TYR A 81 12.09 -1.74 -17.65
C TYR A 81 10.58 -1.61 -17.85
N LYS A 82 9.81 -2.40 -17.12
CA LYS A 82 8.34 -2.45 -17.23
C LYS A 82 7.63 -1.94 -16.00
N TRP A 83 8.32 -1.96 -14.86
CA TRP A 83 7.78 -1.46 -13.59
C TRP A 83 8.73 -0.42 -13.03
N GLU A 84 8.15 0.59 -12.41
CA GLU A 84 8.84 1.69 -11.79
C GLU A 84 8.15 2.03 -10.48
N THR A 85 8.92 2.35 -9.46
CA THR A 85 8.44 2.81 -8.16
C THR A 85 9.49 3.70 -7.52
N TYR A 86 9.09 4.44 -6.49
CA TYR A 86 9.98 5.33 -5.73
C TYR A 86 9.92 4.99 -4.25
N THR A 87 11.01 5.26 -3.55
CA THR A 87 11.01 5.14 -2.10
C THR A 87 10.21 6.27 -1.45
N ASN A 88 9.47 5.93 -0.39
CA ASN A 88 8.73 6.88 0.43
C ASN A 88 9.66 7.65 1.39
N SER A 89 9.10 8.50 2.26
CA SER A 89 9.84 9.28 3.26
C SER A 89 10.67 8.44 4.24
N ARG A 90 10.38 7.13 4.37
CA ARG A 90 11.15 6.19 5.19
C ARG A 90 12.18 5.40 4.38
N GLY A 91 12.34 5.73 3.10
CA GLY A 91 13.20 4.96 2.21
C GLY A 91 12.63 3.59 1.82
N GLU A 92 11.36 3.31 2.09
CA GLU A 92 10.71 2.03 1.80
C GLU A 92 10.08 2.04 0.41
N PHE A 93 10.07 0.88 -0.24
CA PHE A 93 9.36 0.65 -1.51
C PHE A 93 8.64 -0.69 -1.52
N ALA A 94 7.66 -0.80 -2.39
CA ALA A 94 6.97 -2.05 -2.69
C ALA A 94 6.47 -2.05 -4.13
N VAL A 95 6.63 -3.17 -4.82
CA VAL A 95 6.14 -3.37 -6.18
C VAL A 95 5.64 -4.79 -6.36
N ARG A 96 4.54 -4.95 -7.10
CA ARG A 96 4.00 -6.27 -7.45
C ARG A 96 4.36 -6.61 -8.88
N VAL A 97 4.83 -7.81 -9.07
CA VAL A 97 5.21 -8.37 -10.38
C VAL A 97 4.59 -9.75 -10.56
N PRO A 98 4.31 -10.20 -11.79
CA PRO A 98 3.82 -11.56 -12.01
C PRO A 98 4.83 -12.62 -11.52
N GLN A 99 4.33 -13.67 -10.87
CA GLN A 99 5.15 -14.84 -10.52
C GLN A 99 5.67 -15.60 -11.74
N GLY A 100 6.65 -16.46 -11.53
CA GLY A 100 7.15 -17.39 -12.53
C GLY A 100 8.29 -16.86 -13.39
N SER A 101 8.84 -15.71 -13.07
CA SER A 101 10.01 -15.11 -13.76
C SER A 101 11.03 -14.63 -12.75
N ASN A 102 12.29 -14.52 -13.16
CA ASN A 102 13.29 -13.77 -12.40
C ASN A 102 13.25 -12.31 -12.83
N TYR A 103 13.60 -11.44 -11.91
CA TYR A 103 13.60 -10.00 -12.13
C TYR A 103 14.95 -9.38 -11.77
N GLU A 104 15.26 -8.30 -12.45
CA GLU A 104 16.36 -7.40 -12.09
C GLU A 104 15.75 -6.08 -11.64
N ILE A 105 16.12 -5.61 -10.46
CA ILE A 105 15.74 -4.32 -9.91
C ILE A 105 16.96 -3.42 -9.84
N LEU A 106 16.84 -2.25 -10.45
CA LEU A 106 17.84 -1.19 -10.46
C LEU A 106 17.38 -0.08 -9.52
N ALA A 107 18.22 0.28 -8.57
CA ALA A 107 18.05 1.49 -7.76
C ALA A 107 18.91 2.60 -8.35
N HIS A 108 18.29 3.73 -8.68
CA HIS A 108 18.93 4.89 -9.30
C HIS A 108 18.57 6.17 -8.56
N VAL A 109 19.58 6.98 -8.29
CA VAL A 109 19.43 8.36 -7.83
C VAL A 109 20.62 9.20 -8.26
N LYS A 110 20.34 10.42 -8.68
CA LYS A 110 21.38 11.33 -9.18
C LYS A 110 22.48 11.56 -8.14
N GLY A 111 23.73 11.40 -8.54
CA GLY A 111 24.90 11.60 -7.67
C GLY A 111 25.33 10.37 -6.87
N PHE A 112 24.66 9.24 -7.09
CA PHE A 112 24.99 7.96 -6.46
C PHE A 112 25.22 6.87 -7.50
N THR A 113 25.98 5.87 -7.12
CA THR A 113 26.25 4.71 -7.97
C THR A 113 24.99 3.83 -8.04
N ASP A 114 24.60 3.48 -9.26
CA ASP A 114 23.48 2.56 -9.51
C ASP A 114 23.74 1.20 -8.89
N GLN A 115 22.70 0.64 -8.27
CA GLN A 115 22.76 -0.72 -7.72
C GLN A 115 21.70 -1.61 -8.32
N THR A 116 22.12 -2.79 -8.76
CA THR A 116 21.24 -3.82 -9.30
C THR A 116 21.18 -5.02 -8.39
N ARG A 117 19.98 -5.57 -8.17
CA ARG A 117 19.74 -6.84 -7.49
C ARG A 117 18.90 -7.75 -8.36
N LYS A 118 19.13 -9.06 -8.22
CA LYS A 118 18.29 -10.09 -8.83
C LYS A 118 17.29 -10.59 -7.81
N VAL A 119 16.09 -10.89 -8.28
CA VAL A 119 14.96 -11.39 -7.50
C VAL A 119 14.41 -12.64 -8.17
N GLU A 120 14.27 -13.71 -7.41
CA GLU A 120 13.75 -14.98 -7.89
C GLU A 120 12.27 -15.14 -7.53
N ALA A 121 11.39 -14.80 -8.46
CA ALA A 121 9.94 -14.96 -8.26
C ALA A 121 9.41 -16.30 -8.85
N LYS A 122 10.28 -17.28 -9.06
CA LYS A 122 9.94 -18.63 -9.55
C LYS A 122 9.75 -19.64 -8.43
N GLY A 123 10.36 -19.42 -7.27
CA GLY A 123 10.62 -20.43 -6.25
C GLY A 123 9.48 -20.72 -5.27
N GLY A 124 8.23 -20.35 -5.57
CA GLY A 124 7.07 -20.68 -4.72
C GLY A 124 6.84 -19.77 -3.51
N GLY A 125 7.70 -18.79 -3.28
CA GLY A 125 7.44 -17.69 -2.33
C GLY A 125 6.50 -16.65 -2.92
N ASN A 126 5.89 -15.84 -2.05
CA ASN A 126 4.99 -14.75 -2.47
C ASN A 126 5.63 -13.36 -2.33
N GLU A 127 6.75 -13.27 -1.63
CA GLU A 127 7.45 -12.00 -1.41
C GLU A 127 8.96 -12.17 -1.23
N GLU A 128 9.69 -11.10 -1.52
CA GLU A 128 11.12 -10.96 -1.22
C GLU A 128 11.39 -9.55 -0.68
N THR A 129 12.26 -9.46 0.33
CA THR A 129 12.64 -8.19 0.95
C THR A 129 14.09 -7.87 0.62
N LEU A 130 14.32 -6.68 0.07
CA LEU A 130 15.62 -6.21 -0.39
C LEU A 130 16.10 -5.01 0.43
N VAL A 131 17.41 -4.90 0.56
CA VAL A 131 18.06 -3.73 1.15
C VAL A 131 19.10 -3.20 0.17
N PHE A 132 19.00 -1.90 -0.14
CA PHE A 132 20.00 -1.17 -0.91
C PHE A 132 20.72 -0.18 -0.01
N ARG A 133 22.03 -0.05 -0.24
CA ARG A 133 22.84 0.99 0.40
C ARG A 133 23.54 1.77 -0.69
N MET A 134 23.02 2.95 -1.00
CA MET A 134 23.52 3.80 -2.05
C MET A 134 24.85 4.43 -1.65
N GLN A 135 25.81 4.40 -2.58
CA GLN A 135 27.12 5.03 -2.40
C GLN A 135 27.20 6.26 -3.29
N PRO A 136 27.64 7.41 -2.79
CA PRO A 136 27.85 8.58 -3.63
C PRO A 136 28.91 8.29 -4.69
N ILE A 137 28.71 8.85 -5.88
CA ILE A 137 29.74 8.84 -6.91
C ILE A 137 30.87 9.72 -6.38
N THR A 138 31.95 9.09 -5.96
CA THR A 138 33.17 9.82 -5.63
C THR A 138 33.74 10.35 -6.94
N GLY A 139 33.46 11.63 -7.24
CA GLY A 139 34.15 12.30 -8.32
C GLY A 139 35.62 12.33 -7.96
N ASP A 140 36.47 11.75 -8.80
CA ASP A 140 37.91 11.98 -8.71
C ASP A 140 38.11 13.50 -8.70
N ALA A 141 38.48 14.02 -7.54
CA ALA A 141 38.96 15.39 -7.43
C ALA A 141 40.26 15.44 -8.21
N LYS A 142 40.19 15.98 -9.43
CA LYS A 142 41.32 16.26 -10.29
C LYS A 142 41.91 17.61 -9.90
#